data_a1a4e5a2e33199e692394700d5c01734
#
_entry.id   a1a4e5a2e33199e692394700d5c01734
#
_cell.length_a   1.000
_cell.length_b   1.000
_cell.length_c   1.000
_cell.angle_alpha   90.00
_cell.angle_beta   90.00
_cell.angle_gamma   90.00
#
_symmetry.space_group_name_H-M   'P 1'
#
loop_
_entity.id
_entity.type
_entity.pdbx_description
1 polymer ?
#
loop_
_entity_poly.entity_id
_entity_poly.type
_entity_poly.pdbx_seq_one_letter_code
_entity_poly.pdbx_strand_id
1 'polypeptide(L)'
;MTEKIRKTDAEWRQMLDPMEYQVTRHAATERAFTGRYWDHHDHGIYTCVCCNTPLFESDAKFESGCGWPSYFKALNPDNVIEKVDRSHGMERTEILCNVCDAHLGHVFPDGPPPTGLRYCINSASLRFDPQPE
;
A
#
# COMPACT_ATOMS: atom_id res chain seq x y z
N MET A 1 6.80 -6.06 -21.48
CA MET A 1 7.45 -5.25 -20.44
C MET A 1 6.57 -4.06 -20.11
N THR A 2 6.22 -3.89 -18.85
CA THR A 2 5.35 -2.80 -18.43
C THR A 2 6.18 -1.54 -18.22
N GLU A 3 5.82 -0.47 -18.93
CA GLU A 3 6.46 0.83 -18.69
C GLU A 3 5.91 1.44 -17.40
N LYS A 4 6.77 2.04 -16.61
CA LYS A 4 6.35 2.73 -15.41
C LYS A 4 5.66 4.04 -15.76
N ILE A 5 4.61 4.34 -14.99
CA ILE A 5 3.91 5.61 -15.12
C ILE A 5 4.74 6.67 -14.41
N ARG A 6 5.12 7.71 -15.14
CA ARG A 6 5.93 8.80 -14.63
C ARG A 6 5.21 10.12 -14.86
N LYS A 7 5.14 10.92 -13.81
CA LYS A 7 4.55 12.26 -13.85
C LYS A 7 5.45 13.23 -13.12
N THR A 8 5.32 14.50 -13.42
CA THR A 8 6.05 15.54 -12.68
C THR A 8 5.45 15.68 -11.28
N ASP A 9 6.23 16.24 -10.37
CA ASP A 9 5.78 16.52 -9.00
C ASP A 9 4.51 17.38 -9.01
N ALA A 10 4.46 18.39 -9.88
CA ALA A 10 3.27 19.25 -10.00
C ALA A 10 2.03 18.46 -10.44
N GLU A 11 2.19 17.51 -11.36
CA GLU A 11 1.08 16.68 -11.82
C GLU A 11 0.55 15.78 -10.69
N TRP A 12 1.45 15.18 -9.91
CA TRP A 12 1.04 14.38 -8.75
C TRP A 12 0.29 15.22 -7.72
N ARG A 13 0.76 16.45 -7.46
CA ARG A 13 0.11 17.35 -6.52
C ARG A 13 -1.30 17.73 -6.94
N GLN A 14 -1.54 17.85 -8.24
CA GLN A 14 -2.86 18.22 -8.75
C GLN A 14 -3.88 17.09 -8.64
N MET A 15 -3.44 15.82 -8.80
CA MET A 15 -4.37 14.70 -8.80
C MET A 15 -4.57 14.04 -7.44
N LEU A 16 -3.67 14.27 -6.49
CA LEU A 16 -3.70 13.63 -5.18
C LEU A 16 -4.05 14.66 -4.10
N ASP A 17 -4.73 14.23 -3.04
CA ASP A 17 -4.90 15.10 -1.88
C ASP A 17 -3.56 15.21 -1.13
N PRO A 18 -3.42 16.17 -0.18
CA PRO A 18 -2.13 16.37 0.49
C PRO A 18 -1.58 15.14 1.20
N MET A 19 -2.42 14.33 1.84
CA MET A 19 -1.97 13.11 2.53
C MET A 19 -1.54 12.05 1.52
N GLU A 20 -2.32 11.84 0.47
CA GLU A 20 -1.99 10.88 -0.60
C GLU A 20 -0.65 11.25 -1.24
N TYR A 21 -0.45 12.52 -1.52
CA TYR A 21 0.79 13.01 -2.13
C TYR A 21 2.00 12.77 -1.21
N GLN A 22 1.89 13.15 0.06
CA GLN A 22 2.99 12.97 1.00
C GLN A 22 3.36 11.50 1.21
N VAL A 23 2.36 10.65 1.36
CA VAL A 23 2.60 9.21 1.57
C VAL A 23 3.20 8.56 0.34
N THR A 24 2.60 8.78 -0.86
CA THR A 24 3.01 8.04 -2.05
C THR A 24 4.25 8.58 -2.72
N ARG A 25 4.44 9.91 -2.71
CA ARG A 25 5.55 10.55 -3.45
C ARG A 25 6.70 10.97 -2.54
N HIS A 26 6.47 11.12 -1.24
CA HIS A 26 7.51 11.52 -0.29
C HIS A 26 7.72 10.49 0.82
N ALA A 27 7.19 9.29 0.67
CA ALA A 27 7.37 8.17 1.60
C ALA A 27 7.00 8.51 3.04
N ALA A 28 6.01 9.38 3.23
CA ALA A 28 5.47 9.66 4.55
C ALA A 28 4.63 8.49 5.02
N THR A 29 4.36 8.43 6.32
CA THR A 29 3.50 7.41 6.93
C THR A 29 2.29 8.11 7.54
N GLU A 30 1.09 7.65 7.22
CA GLU A 30 -0.11 8.16 7.87
C GLU A 30 -0.12 7.72 9.33
N ARG A 31 -0.80 8.49 10.16
CA ARG A 31 -0.94 8.14 11.59
C ARG A 31 -1.79 6.89 11.73
N ALA A 32 -1.38 5.98 12.62
CA ALA A 32 -2.11 4.75 12.91
C ALA A 32 -3.54 5.06 13.35
N PHE A 33 -4.50 4.23 12.93
CA PHE A 33 -5.92 4.32 13.24
C PHE A 33 -6.62 5.55 12.66
N THR A 34 -6.02 6.26 11.71
CA THR A 34 -6.63 7.44 11.09
C THR A 34 -6.99 7.26 9.63
N GLY A 35 -6.44 6.24 8.96
CA GLY A 35 -6.71 5.99 7.55
C GLY A 35 -8.11 5.41 7.34
N ARG A 36 -8.63 5.54 6.12
CA ARG A 36 -10.00 5.12 5.83
C ARG A 36 -10.20 3.61 5.75
N TYR A 37 -9.14 2.83 5.63
CA TYR A 37 -9.24 1.39 5.37
C TYR A 37 -8.65 0.49 6.45
N TRP A 38 -8.09 1.02 7.55
CA TRP A 38 -7.49 0.15 8.57
C TRP A 38 -8.55 -0.79 9.18
N ASP A 39 -9.78 -0.32 9.30
CA ASP A 39 -10.92 -1.04 9.89
C ASP A 39 -12.00 -1.31 8.84
N HIS A 40 -11.60 -1.49 7.58
CA HIS A 40 -12.51 -1.64 6.45
C HIS A 40 -12.63 -3.12 6.09
N HIS A 41 -13.87 -3.63 6.01
CA HIS A 41 -14.14 -5.05 5.82
C HIS A 41 -14.98 -5.38 4.58
N ASP A 42 -15.28 -4.42 3.73
CA ASP A 42 -16.05 -4.65 2.51
C ASP A 42 -15.28 -5.56 1.54
N HIS A 43 -16.01 -6.32 0.75
CA HIS A 43 -15.43 -7.20 -0.25
C HIS A 43 -15.01 -6.42 -1.48
N GLY A 44 -13.76 -6.55 -1.88
CA GLY A 44 -13.26 -5.85 -3.05
C GLY A 44 -11.75 -5.85 -3.18
N ILE A 45 -11.28 -4.99 -4.06
CA ILE A 45 -9.87 -4.87 -4.43
C ILE A 45 -9.37 -3.49 -4.04
N TYR A 46 -8.17 -3.45 -3.45
CA TYR A 46 -7.49 -2.19 -3.12
C TYR A 46 -6.48 -1.90 -4.21
N THR A 47 -6.64 -0.73 -4.85
CA THR A 47 -5.80 -0.31 -5.98
C THR A 47 -4.88 0.83 -5.56
N CYS A 48 -3.81 1.04 -6.34
CA CYS A 48 -2.91 2.17 -6.10
C CYS A 48 -3.65 3.49 -6.35
N VAL A 49 -3.60 4.40 -5.40
CA VAL A 49 -4.27 5.70 -5.52
C VAL A 49 -3.70 6.52 -6.67
N CYS A 50 -2.45 6.29 -7.05
CA CYS A 50 -1.76 7.05 -8.10
C CYS A 50 -2.06 6.53 -9.50
N CYS A 51 -2.10 5.21 -9.70
CA CYS A 51 -2.16 4.62 -11.04
C CYS A 51 -3.26 3.58 -11.21
N ASN A 52 -4.02 3.30 -10.15
CA ASN A 52 -5.16 2.36 -10.16
C ASN A 52 -4.76 0.88 -10.39
N THR A 53 -3.49 0.54 -10.25
CA THR A 53 -3.04 -0.85 -10.34
C THR A 53 -3.61 -1.66 -9.19
N PRO A 54 -4.19 -2.85 -9.42
CA PRO A 54 -4.65 -3.71 -8.33
C PRO A 54 -3.48 -4.18 -7.47
N LEU A 55 -3.58 -4.02 -6.16
CA LEU A 55 -2.48 -4.30 -5.24
C LEU A 55 -2.82 -5.39 -4.22
N PHE A 56 -3.98 -5.29 -3.58
CA PHE A 56 -4.40 -6.20 -2.52
C PHE A 56 -5.89 -6.46 -2.62
N GLU A 57 -6.35 -7.57 -2.04
CA GLU A 57 -7.77 -7.87 -2.01
C GLU A 57 -8.25 -8.14 -0.58
N SER A 58 -9.54 -7.98 -0.37
CA SER A 58 -10.16 -8.12 0.94
C SER A 58 -9.96 -9.52 1.55
N ASP A 59 -9.87 -10.56 0.72
CA ASP A 59 -9.68 -11.92 1.20
C ASP A 59 -8.31 -12.14 1.85
N ALA A 60 -7.34 -11.28 1.55
CA ALA A 60 -6.01 -11.34 2.15
C ALA A 60 -5.84 -10.36 3.32
N LYS A 61 -6.84 -9.54 3.59
CA LYS A 61 -6.80 -8.55 4.68
C LYS A 61 -7.10 -9.22 6.03
N PHE A 62 -6.35 -8.83 7.06
CA PHE A 62 -6.55 -9.37 8.39
C PHE A 62 -6.34 -8.31 9.46
N GLU A 63 -6.84 -8.58 10.66
CA GLU A 63 -6.71 -7.69 11.83
C GLU A 63 -5.36 -7.92 12.51
N SER A 64 -4.44 -6.98 12.36
CA SER A 64 -3.12 -7.06 12.98
C SER A 64 -3.01 -6.23 14.27
N GLY A 65 -3.95 -5.31 14.49
CA GLY A 65 -3.92 -4.40 15.63
C GLY A 65 -2.94 -3.25 15.47
N CYS A 66 -2.26 -3.11 14.33
CA CYS A 66 -1.24 -2.08 14.15
C CYS A 66 -1.80 -0.70 13.79
N GLY A 67 -3.07 -0.63 13.38
CA GLY A 67 -3.69 0.64 13.00
C GLY A 67 -3.57 1.02 11.55
N TRP A 68 -3.02 0.14 10.71
CA TRP A 68 -2.96 0.29 9.26
C TRP A 68 -3.55 -0.95 8.61
N PRO A 69 -4.09 -0.82 7.37
CA PRO A 69 -4.54 -2.00 6.63
C PRO A 69 -3.44 -3.04 6.53
N SER A 70 -3.76 -4.28 6.83
CA SER A 70 -2.79 -5.37 6.84
C SER A 70 -3.24 -6.50 5.96
N TYR A 71 -2.30 -7.06 5.17
CA TYR A 71 -2.56 -8.13 4.21
C TYR A 71 -1.48 -9.19 4.36
N PHE A 72 -1.83 -10.47 4.17
CA PHE A 72 -0.82 -11.53 4.26
C PHE A 72 -0.19 -11.85 2.90
N LYS A 73 -0.71 -11.29 1.81
CA LYS A 73 -0.11 -11.43 0.47
C LYS A 73 -0.58 -10.30 -0.45
N ALA A 74 0.18 -10.03 -1.51
CA ALA A 74 -0.25 -9.16 -2.59
C ALA A 74 -1.18 -9.94 -3.52
N LEU A 75 -2.08 -9.23 -4.21
CA LEU A 75 -2.98 -9.84 -5.19
C LEU A 75 -2.19 -10.44 -6.35
N ASN A 76 -1.22 -9.69 -6.87
CA ASN A 76 -0.27 -10.16 -7.87
C ASN A 76 1.11 -9.68 -7.45
N PRO A 77 2.05 -10.60 -7.13
CA PRO A 77 3.38 -10.19 -6.66
C PRO A 77 4.13 -9.29 -7.65
N ASP A 78 3.82 -9.38 -8.95
CA ASP A 78 4.47 -8.55 -9.96
C ASP A 78 4.04 -7.09 -9.92
N ASN A 79 2.96 -6.77 -9.20
CA ASN A 79 2.47 -5.39 -9.09
C ASN A 79 3.13 -4.59 -7.97
N VAL A 80 3.94 -5.24 -7.15
CA VAL A 80 4.67 -4.58 -6.05
C VAL A 80 6.15 -4.91 -6.12
N ILE A 81 6.98 -4.01 -5.60
CA ILE A 81 8.43 -4.25 -5.47
C ILE A 81 8.86 -4.01 -4.03
N GLU A 82 9.90 -4.74 -3.62
CA GLU A 82 10.48 -4.63 -2.29
C GLU A 82 11.79 -3.85 -2.38
N LYS A 83 12.01 -2.99 -1.40
CA LYS A 83 13.22 -2.18 -1.33
C LYS A 83 13.67 -2.10 0.13
N VAL A 84 14.98 -2.23 0.36
CA VAL A 84 15.50 -2.07 1.73
C VAL A 84 15.37 -0.62 2.16
N ASP A 85 14.78 -0.42 3.34
CA ASP A 85 14.61 0.89 3.95
C ASP A 85 15.40 0.91 5.27
N ARG A 86 16.43 1.75 5.34
CA ARG A 86 17.29 1.89 6.52
C ARG A 86 17.06 3.20 7.27
N SER A 87 15.94 3.86 7.01
CA SER A 87 15.60 5.10 7.71
C SER A 87 15.29 4.83 9.19
N HIS A 88 15.37 5.88 10.00
CA HIS A 88 15.04 5.85 11.44
C HIS A 88 15.89 4.85 12.25
N GLY A 89 17.11 4.54 11.78
CA GLY A 89 17.99 3.59 12.47
C GLY A 89 17.50 2.15 12.44
N MET A 90 16.56 1.83 11.57
CA MET A 90 15.99 0.49 11.43
C MET A 90 16.28 -0.06 10.05
N GLU A 91 16.23 -1.39 9.90
CA GLU A 91 16.26 -2.04 8.60
C GLU A 91 14.91 -2.70 8.37
N ARG A 92 14.17 -2.21 7.39
CA ARG A 92 12.83 -2.72 7.05
C ARG A 92 12.75 -2.95 5.56
N THR A 93 11.74 -3.71 5.13
CA THR A 93 11.46 -3.91 3.71
C THR A 93 10.29 -3.02 3.31
N GLU A 94 10.58 -2.02 2.49
CA GLU A 94 9.59 -1.09 1.95
C GLU A 94 8.88 -1.71 0.76
N ILE A 95 7.59 -1.45 0.61
CA ILE A 95 6.77 -1.92 -0.50
C ILE A 95 6.37 -0.72 -1.35
N LEU A 96 6.63 -0.82 -2.65
CA LEU A 96 6.29 0.20 -3.64
C LEU A 96 5.41 -0.41 -4.72
N CYS A 97 4.58 0.44 -5.34
CA CYS A 97 3.84 0.05 -6.53
C CYS A 97 4.82 -0.12 -7.69
N ASN A 98 4.81 -1.27 -8.35
CA ASN A 98 5.75 -1.55 -9.44
C ASN A 98 5.40 -0.80 -10.74
N VAL A 99 4.26 -0.15 -10.80
CA VAL A 99 3.82 0.60 -12.00
C VAL A 99 4.18 2.07 -11.92
N CYS A 100 4.06 2.69 -10.74
CA CYS A 100 4.30 4.14 -10.61
C CYS A 100 5.29 4.51 -9.49
N ASP A 101 5.88 3.54 -8.82
CA ASP A 101 6.83 3.71 -7.71
C ASP A 101 6.24 4.39 -6.48
N ALA A 102 4.91 4.38 -6.33
CA ALA A 102 4.27 4.93 -5.13
C ALA A 102 4.71 4.17 -3.88
N HIS A 103 5.07 4.89 -2.83
CA HIS A 103 5.33 4.28 -1.53
C HIS A 103 4.01 3.77 -0.95
N LEU A 104 3.95 2.49 -0.62
CA LEU A 104 2.74 1.86 -0.09
C LEU A 104 2.86 1.60 1.41
N GLY A 105 3.97 1.09 1.85
CA GLY A 105 4.20 0.71 3.24
C GLY A 105 5.39 -0.21 3.37
N HIS A 106 5.28 -1.17 4.27
CA HIS A 106 6.36 -2.12 4.56
C HIS A 106 5.81 -3.53 4.73
N VAL A 107 6.68 -4.54 4.57
CA VAL A 107 6.32 -5.94 4.85
C VAL A 107 7.20 -6.48 5.97
N PHE A 108 6.59 -7.26 6.86
CA PHE A 108 7.24 -7.85 8.03
C PHE A 108 7.01 -9.36 8.06
N PRO A 109 7.92 -10.14 8.68
CA PRO A 109 7.82 -11.61 8.72
C PRO A 109 6.94 -12.14 9.87
N ASP A 110 6.13 -11.31 10.48
CA ASP A 110 5.29 -11.64 11.65
C ASP A 110 3.81 -11.72 11.30
N GLY A 111 3.49 -12.21 10.11
CA GLY A 111 2.12 -12.36 9.65
C GLY A 111 1.55 -13.76 9.84
N PRO A 112 0.27 -13.95 9.48
CA PRO A 112 -0.39 -15.25 9.62
C PRO A 112 -0.02 -16.20 8.49
N PRO A 113 -0.30 -17.53 8.68
CA PRO A 113 -0.20 -18.44 7.56
C PRO A 113 -1.20 -18.06 6.47
N PRO A 114 -1.00 -18.44 5.18
CA PRO A 114 0.04 -19.36 4.73
C PRO A 114 1.41 -18.72 4.47
N THR A 115 1.49 -17.39 4.33
CA THR A 115 2.74 -16.74 3.93
C THR A 115 3.67 -16.40 5.11
N GLY A 116 3.09 -16.17 6.30
CA GLY A 116 3.85 -15.65 7.42
C GLY A 116 4.23 -14.19 7.28
N LEU A 117 3.65 -13.49 6.30
CA LEU A 117 3.98 -12.10 6.01
C LEU A 117 2.87 -11.16 6.46
N ARG A 118 3.26 -9.96 6.89
CA ARG A 118 2.34 -8.86 7.18
C ARG A 118 2.73 -7.65 6.34
N TYR A 119 1.94 -7.39 5.32
CA TYR A 119 2.04 -6.17 4.53
C TYR A 119 1.26 -5.08 5.25
N CYS A 120 1.97 -4.12 5.80
CA CYS A 120 1.39 -3.01 6.55
C CYS A 120 1.37 -1.79 5.63
N ILE A 121 0.19 -1.44 5.13
CA ILE A 121 0.04 -0.51 4.00
C ILE A 121 -0.72 0.73 4.46
N ASN A 122 -0.30 1.91 3.98
CA ASN A 122 -1.00 3.16 4.26
C ASN A 122 -2.33 3.22 3.50
N SER A 123 -3.42 3.55 4.19
CA SER A 123 -4.71 3.76 3.53
C SER A 123 -4.62 4.85 2.46
N ALA A 124 -3.80 5.88 2.70
CA ALA A 124 -3.62 7.00 1.78
C ALA A 124 -3.00 6.57 0.45
N SER A 125 -2.34 5.40 0.40
CA SER A 125 -1.78 4.85 -0.84
C SER A 125 -2.80 4.07 -1.66
N LEU A 126 -4.00 3.86 -1.12
CA LEU A 126 -4.98 2.93 -1.67
C LEU A 126 -6.28 3.62 -2.06
N ARG A 127 -6.94 3.01 -3.03
CA ARG A 127 -8.33 3.29 -3.38
C ARG A 127 -9.06 1.94 -3.36
N PHE A 128 -10.31 1.93 -2.89
CA PHE A 128 -11.07 0.69 -2.79
C PHE A 128 -12.04 0.57 -3.96
N ASP A 129 -12.03 -0.59 -4.60
CA ASP A 129 -12.93 -0.94 -5.70
C ASP A 129 -13.82 -2.09 -5.24
N PRO A 130 -15.11 -1.83 -4.89
CA PRO A 130 -16.00 -2.88 -4.42
C PRO A 130 -16.22 -3.94 -5.50
N GLN A 131 -16.28 -5.21 -5.07
CA GLN A 131 -16.55 -6.33 -5.97
C GLN A 131 -17.77 -7.11 -5.46
N PRO A 132 -18.51 -7.78 -6.36
CA PRO A 132 -19.61 -8.64 -5.93
C PRO A 132 -19.11 -9.81 -5.09
N GLU A 133 -19.90 -10.18 -4.10
CA GLU A 133 -19.61 -11.34 -3.25
C GLU A 133 -19.94 -12.64 -3.96
#